data_9abd479b4ad0883178281bbbdc67411e
#
_entry.id   9abd479b4ad0883178281bbbdc67411e
#
_cell.length_a   1.000
_cell.length_b   1.000
_cell.length_c   1.000
_cell.angle_alpha   90.00
_cell.angle_beta   90.00
_cell.angle_gamma   90.00
#
_symmetry.space_group_name_H-M   'P 1'
#
loop_
_entity.id
_entity.type
_entity.pdbx_description
1 polymer ?
#
loop_
_entity_poly.entity_id
_entity_poly.type
_entity_poly.pdbx_seq_one_letter_code
_entity_poly.pdbx_strand_id
1 'polypeptide(L)'
;YMFYTLFFVLLHNFFVTHGLYAGQELYNHTRMLTAWMSSLSFNSPEQVQGALWFLPVWLVSSGLFAGCVWFGRAAARFTRKDNVKLPVCAFACILIGLAGVFLNMRSCPLPYNLQAALLVVPVYLIAWLMQQFFSNFRHYTVWYGCLISALLLHLTNTKLHIFIDLASMHIPGVLFYPISIIGIYFVLSLSDLSERIRPLAKVLAFLGRHSFDIMAIHFTLFKLIDFAYARFILKEIPETLSNFPVSFRYEMGPFYILIGLFLPALIGWCIDRIAAKFLS
;
A
#
# COMPACT_ATOMS: atom_id res chain seq x y z
N TYR A 1 8.16 -4.77 -9.62
CA TYR A 1 7.91 -5.82 -8.61
C TYR A 1 8.97 -6.92 -8.70
N MET A 2 9.04 -7.65 -9.81
CA MET A 2 9.94 -8.81 -9.98
C MET A 2 11.41 -8.49 -9.72
N PHE A 3 11.90 -7.32 -10.17
CA PHE A 3 13.27 -6.89 -9.89
C PHE A 3 13.56 -6.84 -8.38
N TYR A 4 12.73 -6.16 -7.60
CA TYR A 4 12.94 -6.03 -6.16
C TYR A 4 12.78 -7.36 -5.42
N THR A 5 11.77 -8.15 -5.79
CA THR A 5 11.56 -9.46 -5.13
C THR A 5 12.71 -10.41 -5.38
N LEU A 6 13.19 -10.49 -6.62
CA LEU A 6 14.34 -11.27 -6.99
C LEU A 6 15.62 -10.80 -6.25
N PHE A 7 15.83 -9.51 -6.23
CA PHE A 7 16.98 -8.90 -5.56
C PHE A 7 17.02 -9.22 -4.07
N PHE A 8 15.89 -9.12 -3.35
CA PHE A 8 15.86 -9.42 -1.92
C PHE A 8 16.02 -10.90 -1.60
N VAL A 9 15.48 -11.79 -2.42
CA VAL A 9 15.72 -13.25 -2.26
C VAL A 9 17.20 -13.58 -2.44
N LEU A 10 17.88 -12.94 -3.39
CA LEU A 10 19.33 -13.09 -3.56
C LEU A 10 20.12 -12.57 -2.36
N LEU A 11 19.66 -11.48 -1.73
CA LEU A 11 20.29 -10.90 -0.55
C LEU A 11 19.96 -11.63 0.77
N HIS A 12 19.04 -12.60 0.78
CA HIS A 12 18.65 -13.30 1.99
C HIS A 12 19.83 -13.83 2.79
N ASN A 13 20.68 -14.64 2.17
CA ASN A 13 21.84 -15.23 2.83
C ASN A 13 22.84 -14.16 3.33
N PHE A 14 22.99 -13.07 2.59
CA PHE A 14 23.79 -11.94 3.04
C PHE A 14 23.19 -11.30 4.30
N PHE A 15 21.89 -11.09 4.37
CA PHE A 15 21.23 -10.53 5.55
C PHE A 15 21.33 -11.46 6.77
N VAL A 16 21.18 -12.79 6.56
CA VAL A 16 21.34 -13.78 7.65
C VAL A 16 22.78 -13.78 8.17
N THR A 17 23.78 -13.89 7.28
CA THR A 17 25.20 -13.97 7.69
C THR A 17 25.71 -12.72 8.39
N HIS A 18 25.13 -11.55 8.08
CA HIS A 18 25.52 -10.29 8.70
C HIS A 18 24.63 -9.89 9.90
N GLY A 19 23.68 -10.75 10.30
CA GLY A 19 22.86 -10.55 11.49
C GLY A 19 21.67 -9.59 11.33
N LEU A 20 21.36 -9.14 10.08
CA LEU A 20 20.14 -8.36 9.82
C LEU A 20 18.89 -9.22 9.95
N TYR A 21 19.01 -10.52 9.68
CA TYR A 21 17.96 -11.54 9.88
C TYR A 21 18.40 -12.50 10.98
N ALA A 22 18.50 -12.00 12.23
CA ALA A 22 18.91 -12.80 13.37
C ALA A 22 18.00 -14.02 13.56
N GLY A 23 18.59 -15.20 13.76
CA GLY A 23 17.82 -16.44 13.98
C GLY A 23 17.15 -17.04 12.74
N GLN A 24 17.32 -16.46 11.55
CA GLN A 24 16.84 -17.04 10.29
C GLN A 24 17.85 -18.06 9.74
N GLU A 25 17.34 -19.08 9.01
CA GLU A 25 18.17 -20.08 8.36
C GLU A 25 18.64 -19.62 6.97
N LEU A 26 19.84 -20.01 6.59
CA LEU A 26 20.36 -19.80 5.26
C LEU A 26 19.53 -20.54 4.20
N TYR A 27 19.28 -19.89 3.07
CA TYR A 27 18.67 -20.56 1.93
C TYR A 27 19.70 -21.45 1.21
N ASN A 28 19.34 -22.70 1.05
CA ASN A 28 19.98 -23.60 0.09
C ASN A 28 19.39 -23.36 -1.31
N HIS A 29 19.96 -23.99 -2.34
CA HIS A 29 19.50 -23.83 -3.73
C HIS A 29 18.01 -24.11 -3.92
N THR A 30 17.49 -25.15 -3.27
CA THR A 30 16.07 -25.53 -3.37
C THR A 30 15.17 -24.48 -2.73
N ARG A 31 15.50 -24.00 -1.53
CA ARG A 31 14.75 -22.93 -0.85
C ARG A 31 14.79 -21.62 -1.63
N MET A 32 15.94 -21.27 -2.19
CA MET A 32 16.09 -20.06 -3.01
C MET A 32 15.19 -20.12 -4.26
N LEU A 33 15.16 -21.26 -4.95
CA LEU A 33 14.29 -21.47 -6.10
C LEU A 33 12.80 -21.41 -5.69
N THR A 34 12.43 -22.04 -4.58
CA THR A 34 11.06 -21.98 -4.04
C THR A 34 10.67 -20.53 -3.69
N ALA A 35 11.55 -19.76 -3.06
CA ALA A 35 11.32 -18.35 -2.74
C ALA A 35 11.13 -17.50 -4.02
N TRP A 36 11.87 -17.79 -5.08
CA TRP A 36 11.66 -17.14 -6.37
C TRP A 36 10.31 -17.48 -6.99
N MET A 37 9.96 -18.75 -7.01
CA MET A 37 8.64 -19.18 -7.53
C MET A 37 7.49 -18.57 -6.73
N SER A 38 7.63 -18.48 -5.41
CA SER A 38 6.69 -17.77 -4.54
C SER A 38 6.59 -16.29 -4.90
N SER A 39 7.72 -15.62 -5.13
CA SER A 39 7.74 -14.22 -5.55
C SER A 39 7.06 -13.98 -6.90
N LEU A 40 7.26 -14.88 -7.86
CA LEU A 40 6.56 -14.82 -9.16
C LEU A 40 5.04 -14.99 -9.01
N SER A 41 4.63 -15.73 -8.00
CA SER A 41 3.21 -15.92 -7.64
C SER A 41 2.67 -14.81 -6.73
N PHE A 42 3.35 -13.66 -6.61
CA PHE A 42 3.01 -12.54 -5.72
C PHE A 42 2.99 -12.89 -4.22
N ASN A 43 3.58 -13.98 -3.82
CA ASN A 43 3.77 -14.34 -2.43
C ASN A 43 5.18 -13.95 -2.00
N SER A 44 5.29 -12.82 -1.29
CA SER A 44 6.58 -12.26 -0.88
C SER A 44 7.16 -13.05 0.29
N PRO A 45 8.21 -13.87 0.09
CA PRO A 45 8.78 -14.71 1.16
C PRO A 45 9.65 -13.92 2.14
N GLU A 46 10.15 -12.76 1.74
CA GLU A 46 11.08 -11.96 2.52
C GLU A 46 10.36 -10.92 3.39
N GLN A 47 10.82 -10.74 4.63
CA GLN A 47 10.26 -9.76 5.56
C GLN A 47 10.30 -8.32 5.01
N VAL A 48 11.41 -7.96 4.34
CA VAL A 48 11.59 -6.62 3.76
C VAL A 48 10.68 -6.35 2.56
N GLN A 49 10.04 -7.39 2.01
CA GLN A 49 9.06 -7.28 0.95
C GLN A 49 7.62 -7.09 1.47
N GLY A 50 7.43 -7.00 2.78
CA GLY A 50 6.11 -6.97 3.40
C GLY A 50 5.18 -5.89 2.85
N ALA A 51 5.71 -4.75 2.38
CA ALA A 51 4.90 -3.69 1.78
C ALA A 51 4.41 -4.00 0.36
N LEU A 52 4.98 -5.00 -0.33
CA LEU A 52 4.64 -5.33 -1.72
C LEU A 52 3.31 -6.10 -1.85
N TRP A 53 2.70 -6.52 -0.73
CA TRP A 53 1.39 -7.22 -0.72
C TRP A 53 0.29 -6.44 -1.42
N PHE A 54 0.39 -5.13 -1.45
CA PHE A 54 -0.66 -4.28 -2.03
C PHE A 54 -0.69 -4.35 -3.57
N LEU A 55 0.43 -4.72 -4.23
CA LEU A 55 0.51 -4.78 -5.70
C LEU A 55 -0.45 -5.80 -6.32
N PRO A 56 -0.49 -7.07 -5.88
CA PRO A 56 -1.50 -8.01 -6.35
C PRO A 56 -2.92 -7.53 -6.04
N VAL A 57 -3.15 -6.93 -4.87
CA VAL A 57 -4.45 -6.36 -4.51
C VAL A 57 -4.83 -5.25 -5.49
N TRP A 58 -3.93 -4.32 -5.78
CA TRP A 58 -4.16 -3.24 -6.74
C TRP A 58 -4.42 -3.76 -8.15
N LEU A 59 -3.63 -4.73 -8.62
CA LEU A 59 -3.78 -5.32 -9.96
C LEU A 59 -5.14 -6.01 -10.11
N VAL A 60 -5.50 -6.86 -9.15
CA VAL A 60 -6.76 -7.61 -9.18
C VAL A 60 -7.96 -6.67 -9.03
N SER A 61 -7.93 -5.73 -8.07
CA SER A 61 -9.06 -4.80 -7.86
C SER A 61 -9.30 -3.90 -9.06
N SER A 62 -8.24 -3.39 -9.70
CA SER A 62 -8.37 -2.60 -10.93
C SER A 62 -8.89 -3.42 -12.11
N GLY A 63 -8.46 -4.68 -12.24
CA GLY A 63 -8.99 -5.62 -13.24
C GLY A 63 -10.47 -5.93 -13.02
N LEU A 64 -10.87 -6.19 -11.78
CA LEU A 64 -12.27 -6.42 -11.40
C LEU A 64 -13.14 -5.19 -11.69
N PHE A 65 -12.65 -3.98 -11.33
CA PHE A 65 -13.35 -2.75 -11.64
C PHE A 65 -13.50 -2.53 -13.14
N ALA A 66 -12.44 -2.75 -13.93
CA ALA A 66 -12.50 -2.70 -15.39
C ALA A 66 -13.53 -3.70 -15.94
N GLY A 67 -13.60 -4.90 -15.38
CA GLY A 67 -14.63 -5.91 -15.68
C GLY A 67 -16.04 -5.41 -15.40
N CYS A 68 -16.27 -4.76 -14.23
CA CYS A 68 -17.58 -4.16 -13.91
C CYS A 68 -17.98 -3.06 -14.92
N VAL A 69 -17.03 -2.20 -15.30
CA VAL A 69 -17.26 -1.17 -16.32
C VAL A 69 -17.59 -1.79 -17.68
N TRP A 70 -16.85 -2.83 -18.07
CA TRP A 70 -17.12 -3.57 -19.31
C TRP A 70 -18.51 -4.21 -19.29
N PHE A 71 -18.89 -4.86 -18.18
CA PHE A 71 -20.20 -5.48 -18.00
C PHE A 71 -21.34 -4.45 -18.08
N GLY A 72 -21.18 -3.28 -17.45
CA GLY A 72 -22.13 -2.17 -17.57
C GLY A 72 -22.27 -1.67 -19.01
N ARG A 73 -21.16 -1.56 -19.77
CA ARG A 73 -21.18 -1.21 -21.20
C ARG A 73 -21.87 -2.27 -22.05
N ALA A 74 -21.62 -3.55 -21.76
CA ALA A 74 -22.27 -4.66 -22.47
C ALA A 74 -23.79 -4.66 -22.23
N ALA A 75 -24.25 -4.44 -21.01
CA ALA A 75 -25.67 -4.32 -20.67
C ALA A 75 -26.34 -3.14 -21.38
N ALA A 76 -25.66 -1.99 -21.47
CA ALA A 76 -26.18 -0.83 -22.20
C ALA A 76 -26.32 -1.12 -23.72
N ARG A 77 -25.35 -1.80 -24.32
CA ARG A 77 -25.42 -2.22 -25.72
C ARG A 77 -26.56 -3.20 -25.95
N PHE A 78 -26.73 -4.19 -25.09
CA PHE A 78 -27.79 -5.21 -25.18
C PHE A 78 -29.19 -4.59 -25.05
N THR A 79 -29.37 -3.70 -24.08
CA THR A 79 -30.65 -3.02 -23.83
C THR A 79 -30.89 -1.83 -24.78
N ARG A 80 -29.90 -1.38 -25.55
CA ARG A 80 -29.88 -0.15 -26.33
C ARG A 80 -30.22 1.11 -25.50
N LYS A 81 -29.84 1.12 -24.22
CA LYS A 81 -30.11 2.21 -23.28
C LYS A 81 -28.85 2.58 -22.50
N ASP A 82 -28.30 3.77 -22.76
CA ASP A 82 -27.07 4.24 -22.10
C ASP A 82 -27.21 4.45 -20.57
N ASN A 83 -28.42 4.77 -20.12
CA ASN A 83 -28.70 4.97 -18.70
C ASN A 83 -28.56 3.68 -17.84
N VAL A 84 -28.50 2.50 -18.44
CA VAL A 84 -28.31 1.21 -17.76
C VAL A 84 -26.86 0.96 -17.38
N LYS A 85 -25.91 1.59 -18.07
CA LYS A 85 -24.47 1.38 -17.88
C LYS A 85 -24.02 1.60 -16.44
N LEU A 86 -24.36 2.75 -15.86
CA LEU A 86 -23.92 3.13 -14.51
C LEU A 86 -24.59 2.27 -13.43
N PRO A 87 -25.92 2.07 -13.40
CA PRO A 87 -26.55 1.20 -12.41
C PRO A 87 -26.01 -0.24 -12.41
N VAL A 88 -25.80 -0.83 -13.57
CA VAL A 88 -25.27 -2.20 -13.68
C VAL A 88 -23.81 -2.28 -13.19
N CYS A 89 -22.98 -1.32 -13.58
CA CYS A 89 -21.62 -1.23 -13.08
C CYS A 89 -21.60 -1.07 -11.54
N ALA A 90 -22.40 -0.16 -10.99
CA ALA A 90 -22.49 0.10 -9.58
C ALA A 90 -22.98 -1.13 -8.81
N PHE A 91 -24.01 -1.79 -9.31
CA PHE A 91 -24.54 -3.03 -8.71
C PHE A 91 -23.46 -4.13 -8.67
N ALA A 92 -22.73 -4.34 -9.76
CA ALA A 92 -21.64 -5.32 -9.81
C ALA A 92 -20.52 -4.97 -8.80
N CYS A 93 -20.10 -3.70 -8.73
CA CYS A 93 -19.10 -3.26 -7.77
C CYS A 93 -19.54 -3.47 -6.31
N ILE A 94 -20.79 -3.15 -6.00
CA ILE A 94 -21.36 -3.33 -4.65
C ILE A 94 -21.42 -4.81 -4.29
N LEU A 95 -21.87 -5.68 -5.20
CA LEU A 95 -21.91 -7.14 -4.95
C LEU A 95 -20.50 -7.69 -4.67
N ILE A 96 -19.50 -7.29 -5.45
CA ILE A 96 -18.12 -7.70 -5.23
C ILE A 96 -17.62 -7.22 -3.87
N GLY A 97 -17.89 -5.97 -3.51
CA GLY A 97 -17.49 -5.42 -2.21
C GLY A 97 -18.18 -6.13 -1.04
N LEU A 98 -19.47 -6.41 -1.15
CA LEU A 98 -20.22 -7.18 -0.13
C LEU A 98 -19.68 -8.61 0.00
N ALA A 99 -19.30 -9.25 -1.10
CA ALA A 99 -18.63 -10.55 -1.06
C ALA A 99 -17.29 -10.47 -0.30
N GLY A 100 -16.49 -9.41 -0.52
CA GLY A 100 -15.26 -9.15 0.24
C GLY A 100 -15.52 -8.97 1.74
N VAL A 101 -16.53 -8.19 2.12
CA VAL A 101 -16.94 -8.02 3.52
C VAL A 101 -17.39 -9.36 4.13
N PHE A 102 -18.23 -10.11 3.43
CA PHE A 102 -18.73 -11.39 3.90
C PHE A 102 -17.61 -12.42 4.11
N LEU A 103 -16.68 -12.54 3.17
CA LEU A 103 -15.53 -13.45 3.28
C LEU A 103 -14.63 -13.05 4.46
N ASN A 104 -14.44 -11.75 4.68
CA ASN A 104 -13.67 -11.27 5.81
C ASN A 104 -14.37 -11.59 7.15
N MET A 105 -15.66 -11.35 7.26
CA MET A 105 -16.46 -11.68 8.47
C MET A 105 -16.46 -13.18 8.78
N ARG A 106 -16.37 -14.04 7.77
CA ARG A 106 -16.30 -15.49 7.93
C ARG A 106 -14.89 -16.01 8.19
N SER A 107 -13.91 -15.10 8.28
CA SER A 107 -12.49 -15.48 8.42
C SER A 107 -12.05 -16.52 7.38
N CYS A 108 -12.55 -16.36 6.14
CA CYS A 108 -12.23 -17.24 5.02
C CYS A 108 -11.05 -16.62 4.25
N PRO A 109 -9.79 -17.01 4.54
CA PRO A 109 -8.64 -16.40 3.90
C PRO A 109 -8.58 -16.83 2.42
N LEU A 110 -8.53 -15.85 1.53
CA LEU A 110 -8.19 -16.09 0.13
C LEU A 110 -6.68 -15.87 -0.06
N PRO A 111 -6.03 -16.63 -0.97
CA PRO A 111 -4.62 -16.41 -1.25
C PRO A 111 -4.36 -14.99 -1.74
N TYR A 112 -3.14 -14.49 -1.50
CA TYR A 112 -2.67 -13.17 -2.00
C TYR A 112 -3.50 -11.96 -1.56
N ASN A 113 -4.16 -12.04 -0.40
CA ASN A 113 -5.06 -10.98 0.10
C ASN A 113 -6.17 -10.60 -0.90
N LEU A 114 -6.67 -11.55 -1.67
CA LEU A 114 -7.75 -11.29 -2.66
C LEU A 114 -9.01 -10.71 -2.02
N GLN A 115 -9.29 -10.99 -0.74
CA GLN A 115 -10.39 -10.33 -0.02
C GLN A 115 -10.22 -8.81 -0.02
N ALA A 116 -8.99 -8.31 0.19
CA ALA A 116 -8.71 -6.88 0.13
C ALA A 116 -8.99 -6.31 -1.26
N ALA A 117 -8.66 -7.07 -2.32
CA ALA A 117 -8.99 -6.67 -3.68
C ALA A 117 -10.49 -6.52 -3.91
N LEU A 118 -11.31 -7.45 -3.41
CA LEU A 118 -12.78 -7.37 -3.50
C LEU A 118 -13.33 -6.15 -2.74
N LEU A 119 -12.81 -5.89 -1.53
CA LEU A 119 -13.21 -4.75 -0.70
C LEU A 119 -12.93 -3.40 -1.35
N VAL A 120 -11.85 -3.28 -2.11
CA VAL A 120 -11.42 -2.02 -2.72
C VAL A 120 -12.22 -1.68 -4.00
N VAL A 121 -12.87 -2.65 -4.67
CA VAL A 121 -13.62 -2.41 -5.91
C VAL A 121 -14.69 -1.30 -5.79
N PRO A 122 -15.54 -1.23 -4.74
CA PRO A 122 -16.47 -0.11 -4.58
C PRO A 122 -15.78 1.25 -4.38
N VAL A 123 -14.56 1.27 -3.83
CA VAL A 123 -13.80 2.51 -3.66
C VAL A 123 -13.40 3.08 -5.04
N TYR A 124 -13.04 2.23 -6.02
CA TYR A 124 -12.83 2.66 -7.41
C TYR A 124 -14.10 3.25 -8.03
N LEU A 125 -15.25 2.63 -7.76
CA LEU A 125 -16.54 3.17 -8.23
C LEU A 125 -16.78 4.57 -7.65
N ILE A 126 -16.57 4.76 -6.34
CA ILE A 126 -16.72 6.05 -5.68
C ILE A 126 -15.77 7.09 -6.30
N ALA A 127 -14.51 6.75 -6.48
CA ALA A 127 -13.53 7.64 -7.12
C ALA A 127 -13.93 8.01 -8.55
N TRP A 128 -14.42 7.05 -9.32
CA TRP A 128 -14.90 7.27 -10.68
C TRP A 128 -16.14 8.17 -10.72
N LEU A 129 -17.10 7.97 -9.81
CA LEU A 129 -18.28 8.84 -9.66
C LEU A 129 -17.87 10.26 -9.25
N MET A 130 -16.95 10.38 -8.28
CA MET A 130 -16.42 11.68 -7.87
C MET A 130 -15.80 12.43 -9.04
N GLN A 131 -15.03 11.77 -9.89
CA GLN A 131 -14.45 12.40 -11.08
C GLN A 131 -15.53 12.88 -12.06
N GLN A 132 -16.63 12.15 -12.21
CA GLN A 132 -17.72 12.52 -13.13
C GLN A 132 -18.59 13.68 -12.60
N PHE A 133 -18.95 13.65 -11.32
CA PHE A 133 -19.88 14.61 -10.74
C PHE A 133 -19.19 15.82 -10.10
N PHE A 134 -17.93 15.69 -9.71
CA PHE A 134 -17.16 16.73 -9.04
C PHE A 134 -15.90 17.07 -9.86
N SER A 135 -16.09 17.56 -11.07
CA SER A 135 -14.99 17.91 -11.98
C SER A 135 -14.00 18.91 -11.39
N ASN A 136 -14.42 19.68 -10.39
CA ASN A 136 -13.61 20.64 -9.63
C ASN A 136 -13.57 20.28 -8.13
N PHE A 137 -13.05 19.08 -7.80
CA PHE A 137 -12.96 18.62 -6.42
C PHE A 137 -12.23 19.61 -5.47
N ARG A 138 -11.31 20.43 -6.00
CA ARG A 138 -10.63 21.50 -5.26
C ARG A 138 -11.57 22.53 -4.62
N HIS A 139 -12.78 22.75 -5.14
CA HIS A 139 -13.77 23.63 -4.50
C HIS A 139 -14.32 23.05 -3.18
N TYR A 140 -14.20 21.74 -3.01
CA TYR A 140 -14.69 21.04 -1.81
C TYR A 140 -13.58 20.76 -0.81
N THR A 141 -12.30 21.02 -1.15
CA THR A 141 -11.16 20.86 -0.26
C THR A 141 -10.94 22.15 0.53
N VAL A 142 -11.45 22.16 1.74
CA VAL A 142 -11.35 23.32 2.64
C VAL A 142 -10.57 22.93 3.90
N TRP A 143 -9.81 23.88 4.46
CA TRP A 143 -8.94 23.63 5.60
C TRP A 143 -9.70 23.07 6.82
N TYR A 144 -10.91 23.58 7.10
CA TYR A 144 -11.74 23.06 8.20
C TYR A 144 -12.27 21.65 7.91
N GLY A 145 -12.55 21.32 6.65
CA GLY A 145 -12.93 19.95 6.24
C GLY A 145 -11.79 18.96 6.47
N CYS A 146 -10.55 19.37 6.21
CA CYS A 146 -9.36 18.60 6.54
C CYS A 146 -9.25 18.33 8.05
N LEU A 147 -9.46 19.35 8.89
CA LEU A 147 -9.44 19.22 10.35
C LEU A 147 -10.58 18.33 10.88
N ILE A 148 -11.81 18.52 10.37
CA ILE A 148 -12.96 17.71 10.76
C ILE A 148 -12.74 16.25 10.39
N SER A 149 -12.27 15.96 9.19
CA SER A 149 -11.98 14.58 8.77
C SER A 149 -10.86 13.93 9.59
N ALA A 150 -9.80 14.69 9.92
CA ALA A 150 -8.76 14.24 10.83
C ALA A 150 -9.31 13.91 12.23
N LEU A 151 -10.14 14.80 12.78
CA LEU A 151 -10.79 14.59 14.07
C LEU A 151 -11.70 13.36 14.06
N LEU A 152 -12.51 13.20 13.02
CA LEU A 152 -13.39 12.03 12.88
C LEU A 152 -12.58 10.74 12.83
N LEU A 153 -11.50 10.66 12.04
CA LEU A 153 -10.62 9.50 11.98
C LEU A 153 -9.96 9.23 13.34
N HIS A 154 -9.51 10.29 14.02
CA HIS A 154 -8.93 10.15 15.36
C HIS A 154 -9.94 9.61 16.38
N LEU A 155 -11.15 10.16 16.41
CA LEU A 155 -12.22 9.71 17.30
C LEU A 155 -12.65 8.28 16.98
N THR A 156 -12.75 7.92 15.70
CA THR A 156 -13.06 6.56 15.27
C THR A 156 -12.04 5.55 15.81
N ASN A 157 -10.76 5.89 15.72
CA ASN A 157 -9.69 5.04 16.24
C ASN A 157 -9.64 5.01 17.78
N THR A 158 -9.69 6.18 18.45
CA THR A 158 -9.43 6.27 19.90
C THR A 158 -10.66 5.98 20.77
N LYS A 159 -11.85 6.36 20.32
CA LYS A 159 -13.09 6.20 21.11
C LYS A 159 -13.90 4.98 20.71
N LEU A 160 -13.96 4.68 19.41
CA LEU A 160 -14.70 3.53 18.92
C LEU A 160 -13.82 2.28 18.75
N HIS A 161 -12.50 2.43 18.88
CA HIS A 161 -11.50 1.37 18.64
C HIS A 161 -11.66 0.71 17.27
N ILE A 162 -12.13 1.49 16.28
CA ILE A 162 -12.30 1.04 14.91
C ILE A 162 -11.13 1.58 14.08
N PHE A 163 -10.35 0.68 13.54
CA PHE A 163 -9.27 1.00 12.59
C PHE A 163 -9.33 0.05 11.40
N ILE A 164 -8.70 0.45 10.31
CA ILE A 164 -8.63 -0.33 9.08
C ILE A 164 -7.18 -0.72 8.85
N ASP A 165 -6.94 -2.02 8.74
CA ASP A 165 -5.68 -2.58 8.30
C ASP A 165 -5.93 -3.65 7.23
N LEU A 166 -5.72 -3.27 5.98
CA LEU A 166 -5.90 -4.16 4.83
C LEU A 166 -4.82 -5.24 4.75
N ALA A 167 -3.63 -4.99 5.32
CA ALA A 167 -2.54 -5.97 5.30
C ALA A 167 -2.84 -7.15 6.23
N SER A 168 -3.31 -6.87 7.44
CA SER A 168 -3.72 -7.89 8.42
C SER A 168 -5.20 -8.29 8.30
N MET A 169 -5.91 -7.75 7.31
CA MET A 169 -7.37 -7.96 7.11
C MET A 169 -8.23 -7.59 8.31
N HIS A 170 -7.77 -6.61 9.11
CA HIS A 170 -8.59 -6.03 10.16
C HIS A 170 -9.56 -5.00 9.58
N ILE A 171 -10.77 -5.44 9.27
CA ILE A 171 -11.79 -4.67 8.54
C ILE A 171 -13.07 -4.59 9.39
N PRO A 172 -13.58 -3.38 9.66
CA PRO A 172 -14.78 -3.16 10.47
C PRO A 172 -16.09 -3.44 9.69
N GLY A 173 -16.11 -4.47 8.86
CA GLY A 173 -17.27 -4.83 8.04
C GLY A 173 -17.66 -3.71 7.06
N VAL A 174 -18.96 -3.37 7.01
CA VAL A 174 -19.47 -2.31 6.12
C VAL A 174 -19.01 -0.90 6.50
N LEU A 175 -18.55 -0.68 7.73
CA LEU A 175 -18.00 0.62 8.18
C LEU A 175 -16.67 0.95 7.49
N PHE A 176 -16.04 -0.04 6.84
CA PHE A 176 -14.89 0.16 5.98
C PHE A 176 -15.11 1.30 4.97
N TYR A 177 -16.26 1.35 4.30
CA TYR A 177 -16.51 2.32 3.23
C TYR A 177 -16.62 3.76 3.70
N PRO A 178 -17.48 4.11 4.69
CA PRO A 178 -17.56 5.49 5.18
C PRO A 178 -16.24 5.97 5.79
N ILE A 179 -15.51 5.12 6.51
CA ILE A 179 -14.21 5.48 7.08
C ILE A 179 -13.18 5.71 5.97
N SER A 180 -13.16 4.85 4.94
CA SER A 180 -12.29 5.03 3.77
C SER A 180 -12.58 6.32 3.02
N ILE A 181 -13.85 6.70 2.84
CA ILE A 181 -14.25 7.95 2.19
C ILE A 181 -13.73 9.15 2.99
N ILE A 182 -13.89 9.15 4.31
CA ILE A 182 -13.37 10.20 5.20
C ILE A 182 -11.85 10.27 5.08
N GLY A 183 -11.16 9.12 5.08
CA GLY A 183 -9.71 9.05 4.92
C GLY A 183 -9.22 9.57 3.56
N ILE A 184 -9.90 9.21 2.48
CA ILE A 184 -9.60 9.72 1.14
C ILE A 184 -9.79 11.24 1.07
N TYR A 185 -10.91 11.74 1.59
CA TYR A 185 -11.18 13.17 1.65
C TYR A 185 -10.11 13.92 2.46
N PHE A 186 -9.70 13.37 3.62
CA PHE A 186 -8.63 13.92 4.44
C PHE A 186 -7.32 14.04 3.64
N VAL A 187 -6.88 12.96 3.00
CA VAL A 187 -5.62 12.93 2.24
C VAL A 187 -5.67 13.90 1.05
N LEU A 188 -6.78 13.93 0.30
CA LEU A 188 -6.94 14.85 -0.83
C LEU A 188 -6.95 16.31 -0.38
N SER A 189 -7.64 16.64 0.73
CA SER A 189 -7.67 17.99 1.28
C SER A 189 -6.30 18.42 1.81
N LEU A 190 -5.59 17.51 2.49
CA LEU A 190 -4.22 17.75 2.96
C LEU A 190 -3.25 17.96 1.79
N SER A 191 -3.40 17.20 0.72
CA SER A 191 -2.61 17.36 -0.51
C SER A 191 -2.84 18.71 -1.16
N ASP A 192 -4.09 19.15 -1.34
CA ASP A 192 -4.41 20.46 -1.90
C ASP A 192 -3.88 21.61 -1.05
N LEU A 193 -4.02 21.52 0.28
CA LEU A 193 -3.45 22.50 1.20
C LEU A 193 -1.92 22.54 1.11
N SER A 194 -1.28 21.39 0.98
CA SER A 194 0.18 21.28 0.86
C SER A 194 0.70 21.88 -0.44
N GLU A 195 -0.05 21.79 -1.54
CA GLU A 195 0.30 22.41 -2.83
C GLU A 195 0.43 23.94 -2.76
N ARG A 196 -0.24 24.58 -1.81
CA ARG A 196 -0.17 26.04 -1.61
C ARG A 196 1.19 26.48 -1.06
N ILE A 197 1.94 25.57 -0.46
CA ILE A 197 3.28 25.80 0.09
C ILE A 197 4.31 25.25 -0.92
N ARG A 198 4.81 26.10 -1.80
CA ARG A 198 5.71 25.72 -2.92
C ARG A 198 6.87 24.78 -2.56
N PRO A 199 7.66 25.01 -1.48
CA PRO A 199 8.75 24.11 -1.13
C PRO A 199 8.22 22.72 -0.72
N LEU A 200 7.13 22.66 0.06
CA LEU A 200 6.50 21.41 0.47
C LEU A 200 5.95 20.64 -0.73
N ALA A 201 5.27 21.34 -1.65
CA ALA A 201 4.75 20.75 -2.88
C ALA A 201 5.85 20.08 -3.72
N LYS A 202 7.03 20.71 -3.84
CA LYS A 202 8.17 20.14 -4.57
C LYS A 202 8.69 18.85 -3.91
N VAL A 203 8.81 18.86 -2.58
CA VAL A 203 9.25 17.69 -1.82
C VAL A 203 8.24 16.54 -1.96
N LEU A 204 6.95 16.82 -1.74
CA LEU A 204 5.91 15.80 -1.86
C LEU A 204 5.78 15.25 -3.29
N ALA A 205 5.92 16.11 -4.30
CA ALA A 205 5.91 15.68 -5.70
C ALA A 205 7.15 14.83 -6.06
N PHE A 206 8.31 15.10 -5.45
CA PHE A 206 9.49 14.26 -5.59
C PHE A 206 9.28 12.89 -4.95
N LEU A 207 8.82 12.84 -3.70
CA LEU A 207 8.50 11.60 -2.99
C LEU A 207 7.40 10.80 -3.71
N GLY A 208 6.37 11.48 -4.20
CA GLY A 208 5.28 10.84 -4.95
C GLY A 208 5.74 10.17 -6.24
N ARG A 209 6.67 10.77 -6.96
CA ARG A 209 7.24 10.16 -8.19
C ARG A 209 8.02 8.88 -7.92
N HIS A 210 8.68 8.81 -6.75
CA HIS A 210 9.47 7.64 -6.32
C HIS A 210 8.74 6.80 -5.27
N SER A 211 7.41 6.91 -5.18
CA SER A 211 6.61 6.21 -4.17
C SER A 211 6.76 4.68 -4.26
N PHE A 212 6.95 4.15 -5.47
CA PHE A 212 7.18 2.72 -5.66
C PHE A 212 8.53 2.27 -5.08
N ASP A 213 9.60 3.05 -5.28
CA ASP A 213 10.91 2.76 -4.72
C ASP A 213 10.90 2.87 -3.20
N ILE A 214 10.20 3.91 -2.67
CA ILE A 214 9.97 4.05 -1.24
C ILE A 214 9.31 2.80 -0.69
N MET A 215 8.21 2.37 -1.29
CA MET A 215 7.49 1.19 -0.86
C MET A 215 8.33 -0.09 -0.93
N ALA A 216 9.15 -0.25 -1.97
CA ALA A 216 9.96 -1.46 -2.16
C ALA A 216 11.16 -1.55 -1.20
N ILE A 217 11.76 -0.42 -0.80
CA ILE A 217 13.06 -0.39 -0.11
C ILE A 217 12.97 0.00 1.36
N HIS A 218 11.93 0.74 1.80
CA HIS A 218 11.90 1.33 3.15
C HIS A 218 12.05 0.31 4.27
N PHE A 219 11.49 -0.90 4.16
CA PHE A 219 11.65 -1.95 5.18
C PHE A 219 13.09 -2.44 5.29
N THR A 220 13.82 -2.48 4.19
CA THR A 220 15.26 -2.78 4.21
C THR A 220 16.02 -1.72 5.00
N LEU A 221 15.68 -0.45 4.78
CA LEU A 221 16.32 0.65 5.51
C LEU A 221 15.94 0.65 7.00
N PHE A 222 14.72 0.29 7.34
CA PHE A 222 14.32 0.12 8.76
C PHE A 222 15.14 -0.97 9.43
N LYS A 223 15.33 -2.11 8.77
CA LYS A 223 16.23 -3.17 9.26
C LYS A 223 17.67 -2.69 9.43
N LEU A 224 18.19 -1.89 8.51
CA LEU A 224 19.53 -1.33 8.63
C LEU A 224 19.65 -0.34 9.80
N ILE A 225 18.62 0.48 10.05
CA ILE A 225 18.55 1.38 11.19
C ILE A 225 18.54 0.58 12.50
N ASP A 226 17.69 -0.44 12.58
CA ASP A 226 17.58 -1.32 13.75
C ASP A 226 18.90 -2.04 14.04
N PHE A 227 19.52 -2.57 12.98
CA PHE A 227 20.82 -3.22 13.10
C PHE A 227 21.91 -2.25 13.59
N ALA A 228 21.95 -1.06 13.00
CA ALA A 228 22.92 -0.04 13.41
C ALA A 228 22.71 0.39 14.86
N TYR A 229 21.48 0.62 15.29
CA TYR A 229 21.17 0.94 16.67
C TYR A 229 21.55 -0.19 17.62
N ALA A 230 21.17 -1.43 17.33
CA ALA A 230 21.50 -2.59 18.13
C ALA A 230 23.03 -2.78 18.23
N ARG A 231 23.74 -2.70 17.10
CA ARG A 231 25.18 -2.96 17.05
C ARG A 231 26.02 -1.87 17.70
N PHE A 232 25.69 -0.59 17.46
CA PHE A 232 26.54 0.53 17.88
C PHE A 232 26.10 1.15 19.21
N ILE A 233 24.81 1.14 19.53
CA ILE A 233 24.29 1.76 20.74
C ILE A 233 24.07 0.70 21.84
N LEU A 234 23.32 -0.37 21.55
CA LEU A 234 23.04 -1.42 22.52
C LEU A 234 24.24 -2.39 22.68
N LYS A 235 25.13 -2.44 21.70
CA LYS A 235 26.29 -3.38 21.62
C LYS A 235 25.88 -4.86 21.59
N GLU A 236 24.64 -5.14 21.29
CA GLU A 236 24.06 -6.47 21.17
C GLU A 236 23.23 -6.55 19.89
N ILE A 237 23.03 -7.75 19.36
CA ILE A 237 22.11 -7.98 18.21
C ILE A 237 20.94 -8.80 18.78
N PRO A 238 19.79 -8.17 19.07
CA PRO A 238 18.65 -8.87 19.63
C PRO A 238 17.99 -9.78 18.60
N GLU A 239 17.44 -10.89 19.06
CA GLU A 239 16.67 -11.82 18.24
C GLU A 239 15.44 -11.17 17.58
N THR A 240 14.96 -10.05 18.14
CA THR A 240 13.86 -9.25 17.55
C THR A 240 14.15 -8.77 16.14
N LEU A 241 15.42 -8.68 15.73
CA LEU A 241 15.80 -8.39 14.34
C LEU A 241 15.38 -9.49 13.34
N SER A 242 15.02 -10.68 13.81
CA SER A 242 14.44 -11.73 12.97
C SER A 242 13.00 -11.46 12.57
N ASN A 243 12.29 -10.59 13.28
CA ASN A 243 10.88 -10.31 13.12
C ASN A 243 10.61 -9.13 12.15
N PHE A 244 9.47 -8.47 12.34
CA PHE A 244 9.08 -7.32 11.51
C PHE A 244 10.15 -6.21 11.53
N PRO A 245 10.34 -5.45 10.44
CA PRO A 245 11.47 -4.55 10.26
C PRO A 245 11.42 -3.25 11.10
N VAL A 246 10.68 -3.18 12.18
CA VAL A 246 10.63 -2.02 13.10
C VAL A 246 10.70 -2.53 14.53
N SER A 247 11.92 -2.65 15.08
CA SER A 247 12.14 -3.17 16.43
C SER A 247 12.21 -2.05 17.48
N PHE A 248 12.78 -0.90 17.14
CA PHE A 248 13.04 0.22 18.06
C PHE A 248 12.18 1.45 17.72
N ARG A 249 10.87 1.24 17.69
CA ARG A 249 9.88 2.21 17.23
C ARG A 249 9.90 3.54 17.99
N TYR A 250 10.13 3.51 19.28
CA TYR A 250 10.09 4.71 20.13
C TYR A 250 11.40 5.49 20.04
N GLU A 251 12.53 4.80 20.01
CA GLU A 251 13.86 5.40 20.01
C GLU A 251 14.24 5.94 18.64
N MET A 252 13.89 5.21 17.57
CA MET A 252 14.32 5.46 16.20
C MET A 252 13.23 6.00 15.27
N GLY A 253 12.04 6.31 15.79
CA GLY A 253 10.88 6.76 15.02
C GLY A 253 11.16 7.88 14.00
N PRO A 254 11.79 9.00 14.39
CA PRO A 254 12.15 10.06 13.44
C PRO A 254 13.09 9.60 12.32
N PHE A 255 14.04 8.70 12.63
CA PHE A 255 14.98 8.15 11.64
C PHE A 255 14.27 7.24 10.63
N TYR A 256 13.31 6.42 11.08
CA TYR A 256 12.50 5.62 10.16
C TYR A 256 11.75 6.50 9.16
N ILE A 257 11.14 7.59 9.63
CA ILE A 257 10.43 8.52 8.75
C ILE A 257 11.37 9.19 7.76
N LEU A 258 12.46 9.79 8.25
CA LEU A 258 13.37 10.54 7.39
C LEU A 258 14.11 9.63 6.41
N ILE A 259 14.78 8.61 6.92
CA ILE A 259 15.60 7.71 6.08
C ILE A 259 14.69 6.87 5.18
N GLY A 260 13.57 6.34 5.73
CA GLY A 260 12.65 5.48 4.99
C GLY A 260 11.89 6.18 3.85
N LEU A 261 11.74 7.51 3.90
CA LEU A 261 11.13 8.28 2.81
C LEU A 261 12.18 8.80 1.82
N PHE A 262 13.22 9.47 2.32
CA PHE A 262 14.12 10.22 1.45
C PHE A 262 15.19 9.35 0.79
N LEU A 263 15.76 8.38 1.49
CA LEU A 263 16.83 7.56 0.93
C LEU A 263 16.34 6.64 -0.20
N PRO A 264 15.20 5.93 -0.10
CA PRO A 264 14.67 5.17 -1.23
C PRO A 264 14.31 6.05 -2.43
N ALA A 265 13.74 7.24 -2.17
CA ALA A 265 13.41 8.18 -3.24
C ALA A 265 14.66 8.67 -3.97
N LEU A 266 15.75 8.92 -3.26
CA LEU A 266 17.06 9.26 -3.86
C LEU A 266 17.63 8.09 -4.65
N ILE A 267 17.53 6.86 -4.12
CA ILE A 267 17.98 5.65 -4.85
C ILE A 267 17.21 5.51 -6.15
N GLY A 268 15.87 5.60 -6.12
CA GLY A 268 15.01 5.56 -7.31
C GLY A 268 15.38 6.65 -8.32
N TRP A 269 15.59 7.87 -7.86
CA TRP A 269 16.05 8.97 -8.71
C TRP A 269 17.41 8.69 -9.38
N CYS A 270 18.36 8.11 -8.63
CA CYS A 270 19.65 7.70 -9.19
C CYS A 270 19.49 6.61 -10.25
N ILE A 271 18.65 5.60 -9.99
CA ILE A 271 18.35 4.52 -10.95
C ILE A 271 17.76 5.11 -12.23
N ASP A 272 16.79 6.00 -12.15
CA ASP A 272 16.18 6.66 -13.30
C ASP A 272 17.20 7.46 -14.12
N ARG A 273 18.13 8.17 -13.44
CA ARG A 273 19.20 8.92 -14.10
C ARG A 273 20.20 8.04 -14.83
N ILE A 274 20.53 6.90 -14.23
CA ILE A 274 21.43 5.90 -14.84
C ILE A 274 20.71 5.27 -16.05
N ALA A 275 19.47 4.80 -15.88
CA ALA A 275 18.68 4.20 -16.95
C ALA A 275 18.53 5.14 -18.15
N ALA A 276 18.25 6.42 -17.91
CA ALA A 276 18.13 7.42 -18.97
C ALA A 276 19.42 7.60 -19.80
N LYS A 277 20.60 7.40 -19.20
CA LYS A 277 21.89 7.47 -19.92
C LYS A 277 22.19 6.26 -20.79
N PHE A 278 21.60 5.10 -20.45
CA PHE A 278 21.79 3.87 -21.23
C PHE A 278 20.74 3.70 -22.33
N LEU A 279 19.62 4.42 -22.25
CA LEU A 279 18.52 4.35 -23.23
C LEU A 279 18.55 5.52 -24.22
N SER A 280 19.40 6.53 -24.01
CA SER A 280 19.67 7.63 -24.95
C SER A 280 20.86 7.29 -25.84
#